data_14416c9220aa34b7e0addc1e60196b7e
#
_entry.id   14416c9220aa34b7e0addc1e60196b7e
#
_cell.length_a   1.000
_cell.length_b   1.000
_cell.length_c   1.000
_cell.angle_alpha   90.00
_cell.angle_beta   90.00
_cell.angle_gamma   90.00
#
_symmetry.space_group_name_H-M   'P 1'
#
loop_
_entity.id
_entity.type
_entity.pdbx_description
1 polymer ?
#
loop_
_entity_poly.entity_id
_entity_poly.type
_entity_poly.pdbx_seq_one_letter_code
_entity_poly.pdbx_strand_id
1 'polypeptide(L)'
;MERIALILALAAAPAWGFDANGIALGASETDVRKAFPAAQCKAMDWKTDAADRRCDTAQARFAGADARITFFLKQDAVQAFDARFQEKDLLAVVEHLRQHYGRPDAEGRETFPRRGDARSVYKVRWEKGRDRAVLSSMAGRRRVDLNVWRGDFDTEVYRIR
;
A
#
# COMPACT_ATOMS: atom_id res chain seq x y z
N MET A 1 -12.75 -32.49 -45.17
CA MET A 1 -12.01 -31.22 -44.99
C MET A 1 -12.48 -30.61 -43.66
N GLU A 2 -11.88 -31.05 -42.54
CA GLU A 2 -12.21 -30.54 -41.21
C GLU A 2 -11.45 -29.23 -40.95
N ARG A 3 -12.17 -28.14 -40.69
CA ARG A 3 -11.61 -26.86 -40.30
C ARG A 3 -11.42 -26.87 -38.80
N ILE A 4 -10.17 -27.04 -38.36
CA ILE A 4 -9.81 -26.88 -36.94
C ILE A 4 -9.77 -25.37 -36.64
N ALA A 5 -10.76 -24.89 -35.91
CA ALA A 5 -10.78 -23.52 -35.38
C ALA A 5 -9.85 -23.46 -34.17
N LEU A 6 -8.71 -22.81 -34.34
CA LEU A 6 -7.77 -22.53 -33.27
C LEU A 6 -8.34 -21.40 -32.42
N ILE A 7 -8.91 -21.72 -31.25
CA ILE A 7 -9.36 -20.74 -30.25
C ILE A 7 -8.12 -20.25 -29.51
N LEU A 8 -7.63 -19.06 -29.87
CA LEU A 8 -6.63 -18.34 -29.08
C LEU A 8 -7.30 -17.87 -27.79
N ALA A 9 -7.08 -18.58 -26.69
CA ALA A 9 -7.42 -18.09 -25.36
C ALA A 9 -6.44 -16.94 -25.03
N LEU A 10 -6.91 -15.69 -25.16
CA LEU A 10 -6.22 -14.54 -24.55
C LEU A 10 -6.27 -14.72 -23.04
N ALA A 11 -5.17 -15.19 -22.47
CA ALA A 11 -4.95 -15.11 -21.02
C ALA A 11 -4.80 -13.60 -20.69
N ALA A 12 -5.87 -13.01 -20.15
CA ALA A 12 -5.77 -11.69 -19.54
C ALA A 12 -4.79 -11.81 -18.38
N ALA A 13 -3.59 -11.25 -18.54
CA ALA A 13 -2.66 -11.09 -17.44
C ALA A 13 -3.38 -10.27 -16.35
N PRO A 14 -3.40 -10.72 -15.08
CA PRO A 14 -4.00 -9.95 -14.03
C PRO A 14 -3.30 -8.59 -14.01
N ALA A 15 -4.08 -7.52 -14.12
CA ALA A 15 -3.60 -6.16 -13.93
C ALA A 15 -3.21 -6.04 -12.44
N TRP A 16 -1.95 -6.31 -12.14
CA TRP A 16 -1.39 -6.22 -10.79
C TRP A 16 -1.51 -4.78 -10.32
N GLY A 17 -2.55 -4.49 -9.54
CA GLY A 17 -2.68 -3.27 -8.78
C GLY A 17 -1.65 -3.25 -7.63
N PHE A 18 -1.58 -2.15 -6.89
CA PHE A 18 -0.84 -2.14 -5.64
C PHE A 18 -1.63 -2.95 -4.61
N ASP A 19 -0.99 -3.97 -4.03
CA ASP A 19 -1.61 -4.87 -3.07
C ASP A 19 -0.68 -5.22 -1.91
N ALA A 20 -1.25 -5.69 -0.82
CA ALA A 20 -0.56 -6.34 0.27
C ALA A 20 -1.06 -7.78 0.38
N ASN A 21 -0.22 -8.76 -0.02
CA ASN A 21 -0.53 -10.20 -0.01
C ASN A 21 -1.85 -10.53 -0.74
N GLY A 22 -2.08 -9.92 -1.91
CA GLY A 22 -3.28 -10.13 -2.72
C GLY A 22 -4.48 -9.25 -2.32
N ILE A 23 -4.38 -8.43 -1.28
CA ILE A 23 -5.40 -7.45 -0.91
C ILE A 23 -5.11 -6.13 -1.61
N ALA A 24 -5.74 -5.93 -2.75
CA ALA A 24 -5.64 -4.72 -3.56
C ALA A 24 -6.68 -3.67 -3.14
N LEU A 25 -6.53 -2.45 -3.67
CA LEU A 25 -7.55 -1.41 -3.54
C LEU A 25 -8.86 -1.89 -4.17
N GLY A 26 -9.96 -1.77 -3.45
CA GLY A 26 -11.28 -2.28 -3.82
C GLY A 26 -11.65 -3.63 -3.19
N ALA A 27 -10.72 -4.35 -2.55
CA ALA A 27 -11.02 -5.60 -1.84
C ALA A 27 -11.98 -5.35 -0.66
N SER A 28 -12.76 -6.37 -0.28
CA SER A 28 -13.72 -6.31 0.83
C SER A 28 -13.07 -6.52 2.20
N GLU A 29 -13.77 -6.15 3.29
CA GLU A 29 -13.35 -6.51 4.65
C GLU A 29 -13.21 -8.02 4.85
N THR A 30 -14.10 -8.80 4.22
CA THR A 30 -14.03 -10.25 4.24
C THR A 30 -12.74 -10.78 3.62
N ASP A 31 -12.30 -10.19 2.49
CA ASP A 31 -11.03 -10.56 1.86
C ASP A 31 -9.84 -10.21 2.77
N VAL A 32 -9.87 -9.02 3.39
CA VAL A 32 -8.84 -8.62 4.38
C VAL A 32 -8.76 -9.62 5.52
N ARG A 33 -9.89 -9.99 6.14
CA ARG A 33 -9.93 -10.97 7.24
C ARG A 33 -9.45 -12.35 6.82
N LYS A 34 -9.73 -12.76 5.59
CA LYS A 34 -9.29 -14.05 5.04
C LYS A 34 -7.77 -14.09 4.85
N ALA A 35 -7.20 -13.02 4.29
CA ALA A 35 -5.74 -12.92 4.06
C ALA A 35 -4.96 -12.64 5.35
N PHE A 36 -5.57 -11.92 6.29
CA PHE A 36 -5.01 -11.53 7.58
C PHE A 36 -5.95 -11.94 8.72
N PRO A 37 -5.97 -13.21 9.15
CA PRO A 37 -6.92 -13.70 10.15
C PRO A 37 -6.84 -12.99 11.50
N ALA A 38 -5.67 -12.42 11.84
CA ALA A 38 -5.45 -11.65 13.06
C ALA A 38 -5.86 -10.17 12.95
N ALA A 39 -6.37 -9.73 11.77
CA ALA A 39 -6.78 -8.36 11.56
C ALA A 39 -7.98 -7.99 12.45
N GLN A 40 -7.86 -6.87 13.15
CA GLN A 40 -8.93 -6.30 13.95
C GLN A 40 -9.60 -5.16 13.18
N CYS A 41 -10.82 -5.41 12.72
CA CYS A 41 -11.59 -4.43 11.95
C CYS A 41 -12.61 -3.73 12.83
N LYS A 42 -12.64 -2.41 12.78
CA LYS A 42 -13.54 -1.56 13.55
C LYS A 42 -13.94 -0.31 12.76
N ALA A 43 -14.95 0.41 13.24
CA ALA A 43 -15.26 1.74 12.73
C ALA A 43 -14.07 2.69 12.92
N MET A 44 -14.00 3.74 12.09
CA MET A 44 -13.01 4.80 12.26
C MET A 44 -13.18 5.48 13.62
N ASP A 45 -12.06 5.85 14.25
CA ASP A 45 -12.08 6.57 15.53
C ASP A 45 -12.44 8.06 15.36
N TRP A 46 -12.43 8.57 14.14
CA TRP A 46 -12.80 9.94 13.76
C TRP A 46 -13.70 9.95 12.53
N LYS A 47 -14.52 11.01 12.40
CA LYS A 47 -15.38 11.18 11.22
C LYS A 47 -14.59 11.71 10.03
N THR A 48 -14.58 10.98 8.94
CA THR A 48 -14.00 11.36 7.66
C THR A 48 -14.83 10.79 6.52
N ASP A 49 -14.83 11.44 5.35
CA ASP A 49 -15.49 10.91 4.17
C ASP A 49 -14.65 9.90 3.41
N ALA A 50 -13.35 9.83 3.71
CA ALA A 50 -12.43 8.96 3.01
C ALA A 50 -12.57 7.49 3.41
N ALA A 51 -12.95 7.21 4.67
CA ALA A 51 -13.13 5.86 5.18
C ALA A 51 -14.18 5.83 6.31
N ASP A 52 -14.87 4.70 6.43
CA ASP A 52 -15.83 4.44 7.51
C ASP A 52 -15.33 3.35 8.47
N ARG A 53 -14.43 2.50 8.01
CA ARG A 53 -13.86 1.40 8.79
C ARG A 53 -12.36 1.27 8.55
N ARG A 54 -11.66 0.64 9.50
CA ARG A 54 -10.28 0.22 9.33
C ARG A 54 -10.05 -1.18 9.88
N CYS A 55 -9.08 -1.89 9.29
CA CYS A 55 -8.59 -3.18 9.77
C CYS A 55 -7.10 -3.07 10.08
N ASP A 56 -6.72 -3.30 11.33
CA ASP A 56 -5.34 -3.22 11.81
C ASP A 56 -4.76 -4.61 12.00
N THR A 57 -3.56 -4.88 11.48
CA THR A 57 -2.77 -6.06 11.79
C THR A 57 -1.50 -5.65 12.51
N ALA A 58 -1.30 -6.13 13.74
CA ALA A 58 -0.10 -5.80 14.53
C ALA A 58 1.13 -6.59 14.08
N GLN A 59 0.93 -7.76 13.51
CA GLN A 59 1.98 -8.67 13.04
C GLN A 59 1.53 -9.31 11.73
N ALA A 60 2.23 -8.99 10.64
CA ALA A 60 2.02 -9.57 9.33
C ALA A 60 3.37 -9.76 8.64
N ARG A 61 3.45 -10.71 7.70
CA ARG A 61 4.57 -10.84 6.77
C ARG A 61 4.14 -10.19 5.47
N PHE A 62 4.86 -9.16 5.03
CA PHE A 62 4.63 -8.50 3.76
C PHE A 62 5.95 -8.02 3.17
N ALA A 63 6.10 -8.09 1.85
CA ALA A 63 7.31 -7.70 1.16
C ALA A 63 8.59 -8.36 1.73
N GLY A 64 8.49 -9.61 2.19
CA GLY A 64 9.61 -10.36 2.77
C GLY A 64 10.02 -9.96 4.19
N ALA A 65 9.31 -9.01 4.82
CA ALA A 65 9.62 -8.48 6.14
C ALA A 65 8.42 -8.54 7.09
N ASP A 66 8.69 -8.38 8.39
CA ASP A 66 7.64 -8.18 9.38
C ASP A 66 7.06 -6.78 9.25
N ALA A 67 5.75 -6.68 9.23
CA ALA A 67 5.03 -5.42 9.02
C ALA A 67 3.84 -5.27 9.97
N ARG A 68 3.48 -4.01 10.24
CA ARG A 68 2.14 -3.64 10.71
C ARG A 68 1.39 -3.05 9.54
N ILE A 69 0.17 -3.53 9.30
CA ILE A 69 -0.62 -3.05 8.17
C ILE A 69 -1.96 -2.55 8.67
N THR A 70 -2.38 -1.39 8.18
CA THR A 70 -3.72 -0.83 8.39
C THR A 70 -4.39 -0.68 7.04
N PHE A 71 -5.54 -1.33 6.85
CA PHE A 71 -6.42 -1.14 5.70
C PHE A 71 -7.53 -0.16 6.07
N PHE A 72 -7.80 0.80 5.19
CA PHE A 72 -8.88 1.75 5.31
C PHE A 72 -9.95 1.42 4.29
N LEU A 73 -11.19 1.23 4.76
CA LEU A 73 -12.33 0.82 3.92
C LEU A 73 -13.38 1.90 3.90
N LYS A 74 -14.07 2.02 2.79
CA LYS A 74 -15.30 2.80 2.62
C LYS A 74 -16.32 1.94 1.88
N GLN A 75 -17.53 1.80 2.44
CA GLN A 75 -18.59 0.99 1.84
C GLN A 75 -18.08 -0.41 1.48
N ASP A 76 -17.41 -1.06 2.43
CA ASP A 76 -16.83 -2.40 2.28
C ASP A 76 -15.77 -2.55 1.16
N ALA A 77 -15.11 -1.47 0.76
CA ALA A 77 -14.04 -1.50 -0.24
C ALA A 77 -12.78 -0.81 0.28
N VAL A 78 -11.63 -1.48 0.21
CA VAL A 78 -10.33 -0.90 0.58
C VAL A 78 -10.02 0.29 -0.31
N GLN A 79 -9.86 1.46 0.30
CA GLN A 79 -9.47 2.71 -0.38
C GLN A 79 -8.00 3.01 -0.26
N ALA A 80 -7.38 2.53 0.84
CA ALA A 80 -5.97 2.71 1.11
C ALA A 80 -5.47 1.62 2.06
N PHE A 81 -4.16 1.41 2.08
CA PHE A 81 -3.50 0.71 3.17
C PHE A 81 -2.14 1.32 3.46
N ASP A 82 -1.77 1.27 4.74
CA ASP A 82 -0.46 1.66 5.23
C ASP A 82 0.27 0.42 5.74
N ALA A 83 1.53 0.25 5.36
CA ALA A 83 2.39 -0.80 5.91
C ALA A 83 3.63 -0.16 6.54
N ARG A 84 3.97 -0.59 7.75
CA ARG A 84 5.12 -0.12 8.50
C ARG A 84 6.10 -1.24 8.75
N PHE A 85 7.36 -1.01 8.37
CA PHE A 85 8.48 -1.95 8.50
C PHE A 85 9.57 -1.37 9.40
N GLN A 86 10.55 -2.20 9.75
CA GLN A 86 11.77 -1.74 10.39
C GLN A 86 12.76 -1.21 9.35
N GLU A 87 13.59 -0.23 9.72
CA GLU A 87 14.57 0.38 8.82
C GLU A 87 15.58 -0.64 8.25
N LYS A 88 15.96 -1.62 9.04
CA LYS A 88 16.89 -2.70 8.60
C LYS A 88 16.38 -3.47 7.38
N ASP A 89 15.06 -3.49 7.16
CA ASP A 89 14.40 -4.21 6.07
C ASP A 89 14.22 -3.36 4.80
N LEU A 90 14.59 -2.07 4.83
CA LEU A 90 14.36 -1.10 3.76
C LEU A 90 14.75 -1.62 2.37
N LEU A 91 15.97 -2.12 2.22
CA LEU A 91 16.47 -2.56 0.91
C LEU A 91 15.72 -3.78 0.40
N ALA A 92 15.44 -4.75 1.26
CA ALA A 92 14.68 -5.96 0.91
C ALA A 92 13.23 -5.61 0.51
N VAL A 93 12.60 -4.70 1.25
CA VAL A 93 11.24 -4.23 0.97
C VAL A 93 11.20 -3.48 -0.35
N VAL A 94 12.13 -2.55 -0.61
CA VAL A 94 12.19 -1.81 -1.88
C VAL A 94 12.36 -2.75 -3.05
N GLU A 95 13.25 -3.72 -2.96
CA GLU A 95 13.50 -4.69 -4.03
C GLU A 95 12.27 -5.55 -4.29
N HIS A 96 11.61 -6.05 -3.24
CA HIS A 96 10.36 -6.80 -3.38
C HIS A 96 9.27 -5.96 -4.08
N LEU A 97 9.10 -4.70 -3.67
CA LEU A 97 8.12 -3.81 -4.26
C LEU A 97 8.43 -3.48 -5.73
N ARG A 98 9.71 -3.32 -6.10
CA ARG A 98 10.12 -3.18 -7.50
C ARG A 98 9.74 -4.40 -8.36
N GLN A 99 9.95 -5.60 -7.82
CA GLN A 99 9.59 -6.84 -8.51
C GLN A 99 8.07 -6.98 -8.65
N HIS A 100 7.32 -6.53 -7.65
CA HIS A 100 5.87 -6.72 -7.57
C HIS A 100 5.07 -5.57 -8.18
N TYR A 101 5.44 -4.32 -7.89
CA TYR A 101 4.77 -3.12 -8.40
C TYR A 101 5.37 -2.61 -9.72
N GLY A 102 6.55 -3.10 -10.09
CA GLY A 102 7.28 -2.68 -11.27
C GLY A 102 8.27 -1.55 -11.00
N ARG A 103 8.80 -0.98 -12.08
CA ARG A 103 9.73 0.15 -12.00
C ARG A 103 9.06 1.36 -11.34
N PRO A 104 9.70 2.00 -10.35
CA PRO A 104 9.16 3.21 -9.75
C PRO A 104 9.15 4.39 -10.73
N ASP A 105 8.13 5.25 -10.61
CA ASP A 105 8.02 6.50 -11.37
C ASP A 105 8.98 7.58 -10.87
N ALA A 106 9.29 7.55 -9.56
CA ALA A 106 10.28 8.44 -8.97
C ALA A 106 10.96 7.77 -7.77
N GLU A 107 12.24 8.07 -7.60
CA GLU A 107 13.05 7.62 -6.47
C GLU A 107 14.11 8.69 -6.17
N GLY A 108 14.31 9.00 -4.90
CA GLY A 108 15.30 10.00 -4.50
C GLY A 108 15.35 10.27 -3.00
N ARG A 109 16.24 11.16 -2.64
CA ARG A 109 16.36 11.71 -1.29
C ARG A 109 15.98 13.19 -1.32
N GLU A 110 15.07 13.57 -0.43
CA GLU A 110 14.67 14.95 -0.21
C GLU A 110 15.25 15.41 1.13
N THR A 111 15.87 16.58 1.15
CA THR A 111 16.40 17.17 2.38
C THR A 111 15.52 18.34 2.78
N PHE A 112 14.97 18.29 3.99
CA PHE A 112 14.15 19.36 4.55
C PHE A 112 14.98 20.16 5.57
N PRO A 113 15.23 21.45 5.33
CA PRO A 113 15.90 22.29 6.31
C PRO A 113 15.01 22.43 7.55
N ARG A 114 15.58 22.19 8.72
CA ARG A 114 14.94 22.42 10.01
C ARG A 114 15.93 23.18 10.92
N ARG A 115 15.43 24.03 11.82
CA ARG A 115 16.27 24.67 12.81
C ARG A 115 17.02 23.59 13.62
N GLY A 116 18.36 23.51 13.46
CA GLY A 116 19.23 22.62 14.19
C GLY A 116 19.68 21.34 13.46
N ASP A 117 18.85 20.74 12.57
CA ASP A 117 19.19 19.52 11.84
C ASP A 117 18.47 19.43 10.49
N ALA A 118 19.21 19.19 9.41
CA ALA A 118 18.63 18.84 8.12
C ALA A 118 18.13 17.39 8.17
N ARG A 119 16.85 17.17 7.93
CA ARG A 119 16.29 15.82 7.85
C ARG A 119 16.25 15.36 6.41
N SER A 120 16.86 14.20 6.14
CA SER A 120 16.82 13.54 4.84
C SER A 120 15.73 12.45 4.86
N VAL A 121 14.88 12.44 3.82
CA VAL A 121 13.87 11.42 3.60
C VAL A 121 14.14 10.75 2.27
N TYR A 122 14.36 9.45 2.29
CA TYR A 122 14.39 8.62 1.09
C TYR A 122 12.95 8.28 0.71
N LYS A 123 12.59 8.47 -0.57
CA LYS A 123 11.26 8.18 -1.10
C LYS A 123 11.33 7.37 -2.39
N VAL A 124 10.43 6.42 -2.53
CA VAL A 124 10.16 5.70 -3.77
C VAL A 124 8.67 5.80 -4.06
N ARG A 125 8.32 6.15 -5.30
CA ARG A 125 6.93 6.37 -5.71
C ARG A 125 6.57 5.54 -6.94
N TRP A 126 5.38 4.94 -6.89
CA TRP A 126 4.72 4.25 -8.01
C TRP A 126 3.35 4.86 -8.25
N GLU A 127 2.96 4.99 -9.50
CA GLU A 127 1.66 5.51 -9.91
C GLU A 127 1.03 4.59 -10.96
N LYS A 128 -0.25 4.25 -10.80
CA LYS A 128 -1.05 3.49 -11.76
C LYS A 128 -2.45 4.08 -11.84
N GLY A 129 -2.70 4.90 -12.86
CA GLY A 129 -3.97 5.62 -12.99
C GLY A 129 -4.20 6.55 -11.79
N ARG A 130 -5.24 6.28 -11.00
CA ARG A 130 -5.54 7.03 -9.77
C ARG A 130 -4.91 6.43 -8.51
N ASP A 131 -4.28 5.28 -8.63
CA ASP A 131 -3.68 4.57 -7.50
C ASP A 131 -2.22 5.00 -7.34
N ARG A 132 -1.80 5.21 -6.10
CA ARG A 132 -0.45 5.63 -5.72
C ARG A 132 0.10 4.74 -4.63
N ALA A 133 1.40 4.47 -4.69
CA ALA A 133 2.17 3.82 -3.64
C ALA A 133 3.43 4.66 -3.37
N VAL A 134 3.63 5.03 -2.11
CA VAL A 134 4.80 5.81 -1.69
C VAL A 134 5.45 5.13 -0.50
N LEU A 135 6.69 4.68 -0.69
CA LEU A 135 7.53 4.23 0.40
C LEU A 135 8.42 5.38 0.86
N SER A 136 8.52 5.57 2.16
CA SER A 136 9.37 6.61 2.75
C SER A 136 10.16 6.10 3.95
N SER A 137 11.43 6.53 4.04
CA SER A 137 12.30 6.27 5.18
C SER A 137 13.00 7.58 5.56
N MET A 138 12.79 8.03 6.80
CA MET A 138 13.41 9.24 7.34
C MET A 138 14.70 8.89 8.08
N ALA A 139 15.78 9.55 7.74
CA ALA A 139 17.06 9.39 8.45
C ALA A 139 16.89 9.59 9.96
N GLY A 140 17.49 8.69 10.74
CA GLY A 140 17.39 8.68 12.20
C GLY A 140 16.09 8.11 12.77
N ARG A 141 15.15 7.66 11.95
CA ARG A 141 13.98 6.88 12.39
C ARG A 141 14.18 5.40 12.07
N ARG A 142 13.83 4.53 13.02
CA ARG A 142 13.98 3.06 12.87
C ARG A 142 12.81 2.42 12.12
N ARG A 143 12.13 3.17 11.26
CA ARG A 143 10.95 2.67 10.54
C ARG A 143 10.92 3.14 9.09
N VAL A 144 10.28 2.31 8.28
CA VAL A 144 9.93 2.58 6.88
C VAL A 144 8.42 2.53 6.78
N ASP A 145 7.82 3.52 6.15
CA ASP A 145 6.37 3.60 5.93
C ASP A 145 6.10 3.44 4.42
N LEU A 146 5.20 2.52 4.07
CA LEU A 146 4.61 2.37 2.74
C LEU A 146 3.15 2.80 2.85
N ASN A 147 2.76 3.79 2.06
CA ASN A 147 1.39 4.26 1.95
C ASN A 147 0.88 3.97 0.54
N VAL A 148 -0.27 3.32 0.44
CA VAL A 148 -0.93 2.99 -0.83
C VAL A 148 -2.36 3.50 -0.77
N TRP A 149 -2.79 4.26 -1.79
CA TRP A 149 -4.13 4.85 -1.79
C TRP A 149 -4.65 5.12 -3.19
N ARG A 150 -5.97 5.34 -3.26
CA ARG A 150 -6.69 5.74 -4.49
C ARG A 150 -7.16 7.19 -4.40
N GLY A 151 -6.95 7.94 -5.48
CA GLY A 151 -7.45 9.32 -5.62
C GLY A 151 -6.88 10.25 -4.56
N ASP A 152 -7.75 10.99 -3.87
CA ASP A 152 -7.39 12.02 -2.90
C ASP A 152 -7.44 11.53 -1.44
N PHE A 153 -7.43 10.21 -1.23
CA PHE A 153 -7.58 9.59 0.09
C PHE A 153 -6.60 10.16 1.13
N ASP A 154 -5.34 10.35 0.78
CA ASP A 154 -4.28 10.83 1.67
C ASP A 154 -4.52 12.25 2.19
N THR A 155 -5.21 13.08 1.43
CA THR A 155 -5.60 14.44 1.84
C THR A 155 -6.95 14.47 2.55
N GLU A 156 -7.85 13.54 2.25
CA GLU A 156 -9.21 13.52 2.78
C GLU A 156 -9.33 12.79 4.11
N VAL A 157 -8.51 11.74 4.36
CA VAL A 157 -8.61 10.90 5.56
C VAL A 157 -8.40 11.68 6.85
N TYR A 158 -7.57 12.74 6.83
CA TYR A 158 -7.30 13.60 7.98
C TYR A 158 -8.15 14.88 7.99
N ARG A 159 -9.02 15.07 7.00
CA ARG A 159 -9.98 16.18 6.99
C ARG A 159 -11.13 15.84 7.92
N ILE A 160 -11.09 16.36 9.15
CA ILE A 160 -12.14 16.19 10.16
C ILE A 160 -13.33 17.09 9.80
N ARG A 161 -14.56 16.54 9.82
CA ARG A 161 -15.81 17.27 9.70
C ARG A 161 -16.38 17.66 11.06
#